data_6e1815dc6d0234a8a3778de1afb0362e
#
_entry.id   6e1815dc6d0234a8a3778de1afb0362e
#
_cell.length_a   1.000
_cell.length_b   1.000
_cell.length_c   1.000
_cell.angle_alpha   90.00
_cell.angle_beta   90.00
_cell.angle_gamma   90.00
#
_symmetry.space_group_name_H-M   'P 1'
#
loop_
_entity.id
_entity.type
_entity.pdbx_description
1 polymer ?
#
loop_
_entity_poly.entity_id
_entity_poly.type
_entity_poly.pdbx_seq_one_letter_code
_entity_poly.pdbx_strand_id
1 'polypeptide(L)'
;YIDLTEDENAHFTCTAGSTLTTTFNWTGSWMHGYVYIDTDNDKHFSFTEGSTTQTDTEVYAFSFYSGNFNDDSSGYNSAGTRITGNDRAVVNPPSFTAPGTNGTYRIRFKIDWNSIDPAGNTASNNLITNNGGGITDVTLDVHSDKIKVSEGSLNGQILTADGQTLDNLEVPYGQPFTVKIDPYPGFSHNGVV
;
A
#
# COMPACT_ATOMS: atom_id res chain seq x y z
N TYR A 1 21.02 4.89 0.13
CA TYR A 1 20.11 3.75 0.24
C TYR A 1 20.13 3.17 1.64
N ILE A 2 18.96 2.97 2.20
CA ILE A 2 18.76 2.38 3.51
C ILE A 2 17.87 1.15 3.33
N ASP A 3 18.36 -0.02 3.72
CA ASP A 3 17.58 -1.26 3.75
C ASP A 3 17.20 -1.57 5.20
N LEU A 4 15.92 -1.53 5.49
CA LEU A 4 15.33 -1.82 6.79
C LEU A 4 14.39 -3.04 6.73
N THR A 5 14.48 -3.86 5.69
CA THR A 5 13.57 -5.00 5.53
C THR A 5 13.75 -6.07 6.60
N GLU A 6 14.90 -6.09 7.27
CA GLU A 6 15.18 -6.99 8.40
C GLU A 6 15.03 -6.31 9.78
N ASP A 7 14.64 -5.02 9.81
CA ASP A 7 14.42 -4.29 11.06
C ASP A 7 12.96 -4.44 11.50
N GLU A 8 12.72 -5.12 12.60
CA GLU A 8 11.37 -5.35 13.15
C GLU A 8 10.59 -4.03 13.42
N ASN A 9 11.28 -2.91 13.65
CA ASN A 9 10.63 -1.61 13.83
C ASN A 9 10.22 -0.96 12.50
N ALA A 10 10.65 -1.51 11.37
CA ALA A 10 10.30 -1.08 10.03
C ALA A 10 9.40 -2.11 9.31
N HIS A 11 8.75 -2.97 10.07
CA HIS A 11 7.68 -3.85 9.59
C HIS A 11 6.34 -3.17 9.79
N PHE A 12 5.61 -2.99 8.70
CA PHE A 12 4.28 -2.40 8.70
C PHE A 12 3.25 -3.45 8.33
N THR A 13 2.08 -3.37 8.93
CA THR A 13 1.00 -4.33 8.72
C THR A 13 -0.23 -3.61 8.19
N CYS A 14 -0.90 -4.19 7.21
CA CYS A 14 -2.16 -3.66 6.70
C CYS A 14 -3.12 -4.76 6.26
N THR A 15 -4.39 -4.40 6.08
CA THR A 15 -5.38 -5.28 5.47
C THR A 15 -5.25 -5.24 3.94
N ALA A 16 -5.39 -6.39 3.30
CA ALA A 16 -5.43 -6.50 1.84
C ALA A 16 -6.48 -5.55 1.24
N GLY A 17 -6.08 -4.79 0.23
CA GLY A 17 -6.95 -3.82 -0.43
C GLY A 17 -7.29 -2.56 0.40
N SER A 18 -6.70 -2.37 1.59
CA SER A 18 -6.90 -1.16 2.38
C SER A 18 -6.21 0.05 1.77
N THR A 19 -6.65 1.25 2.15
CA THR A 19 -6.01 2.49 1.73
C THR A 19 -4.81 2.80 2.61
N LEU A 20 -3.66 2.99 1.99
CA LEU A 20 -2.42 3.41 2.64
C LEU A 20 -2.09 4.87 2.27
N THR A 21 -1.51 5.58 3.22
CA THR A 21 -1.06 6.96 3.04
C THR A 21 0.38 7.08 3.53
N THR A 22 1.21 7.71 2.73
CA THR A 22 2.60 7.97 3.06
C THR A 22 2.85 9.47 3.23
N THR A 23 3.74 9.83 4.14
CA THR A 23 4.20 11.19 4.31
C THR A 23 5.71 11.21 4.28
N PHE A 24 6.27 11.91 3.32
CA PHE A 24 7.70 12.10 3.23
C PHE A 24 8.10 13.37 3.98
N ASN A 25 9.16 13.26 4.77
CA ASN A 25 9.84 14.42 5.34
C ASN A 25 11.16 14.60 4.60
N TRP A 26 11.35 15.74 3.96
CA TRP A 26 12.55 15.99 3.18
C TRP A 26 12.96 17.45 3.19
N THR A 27 14.17 17.68 2.74
CA THR A 27 14.72 19.03 2.50
C THR A 27 15.09 19.12 1.02
N GLY A 28 14.64 20.15 0.34
CA GLY A 28 14.94 20.36 -1.06
C GLY A 28 13.78 20.98 -1.81
N SER A 29 14.01 21.28 -3.08
CA SER A 29 12.99 21.82 -3.99
C SER A 29 12.92 20.90 -5.21
N TRP A 30 11.71 20.78 -5.78
CA TRP A 30 11.48 20.01 -7.01
C TRP A 30 11.74 18.52 -6.88
N MET A 31 11.49 17.99 -5.71
CA MET A 31 11.67 16.58 -5.45
C MET A 31 10.47 15.79 -5.98
N HIS A 32 10.75 14.60 -6.45
CA HIS A 32 9.75 13.61 -6.82
C HIS A 32 9.65 12.58 -5.70
N GLY A 33 8.45 12.14 -5.39
CA GLY A 33 8.21 11.09 -4.42
C GLY A 33 7.60 9.87 -5.08
N TYR A 34 8.07 8.68 -4.73
CA TYR A 34 7.60 7.41 -5.29
C TYR A 34 7.42 6.36 -4.22
N VAL A 35 6.44 5.51 -4.41
CA VAL A 35 6.21 4.30 -3.61
C VAL A 35 6.13 3.11 -4.56
N TYR A 36 6.97 2.12 -4.34
CA TYR A 36 6.97 0.86 -5.07
C TYR A 36 6.67 -0.29 -4.13
N ILE A 37 5.99 -1.32 -4.60
CA ILE A 37 5.80 -2.58 -3.86
C ILE A 37 6.16 -3.73 -4.79
N ASP A 38 7.13 -4.54 -4.40
CA ASP A 38 7.54 -5.75 -5.09
C ASP A 38 6.47 -6.83 -4.86
N THR A 39 5.55 -6.97 -5.80
CA THR A 39 4.35 -7.79 -5.65
C THR A 39 4.53 -9.24 -6.07
N ASP A 40 5.52 -9.52 -6.88
CA ASP A 40 5.87 -10.87 -7.31
C ASP A 40 7.08 -11.45 -6.54
N ASN A 41 7.68 -10.65 -5.66
CA ASN A 41 8.82 -11.00 -4.81
C ASN A 41 10.06 -11.43 -5.60
N ASP A 42 10.26 -10.86 -6.78
CA ASP A 42 11.43 -11.13 -7.62
C ASP A 42 12.66 -10.28 -7.25
N LYS A 43 12.50 -9.36 -6.28
CA LYS A 43 13.49 -8.40 -5.78
C LYS A 43 13.80 -7.25 -6.74
N HIS A 44 12.98 -7.06 -7.72
CA HIS A 44 12.98 -5.93 -8.63
C HIS A 44 11.67 -5.16 -8.48
N PHE A 45 11.61 -3.97 -9.03
CA PHE A 45 10.39 -3.20 -9.11
C PHE A 45 10.11 -2.93 -10.58
N SER A 46 8.99 -3.43 -11.08
CA SER A 46 8.54 -3.19 -12.45
C SER A 46 8.17 -1.72 -12.66
N PHE A 47 8.77 -1.09 -13.65
CA PHE A 47 8.51 0.30 -14.01
C PHE A 47 8.77 0.52 -15.52
N THR A 48 8.17 1.56 -16.07
CA THR A 48 8.41 1.96 -17.46
C THR A 48 9.35 3.16 -17.51
N GLU A 49 10.55 2.96 -18.03
CA GLU A 49 11.56 3.99 -18.14
C GLU A 49 11.06 5.19 -18.97
N GLY A 50 11.34 6.40 -18.50
CA GLY A 50 10.95 7.64 -19.15
C GLY A 50 9.46 7.96 -19.11
N SER A 51 8.63 7.12 -18.49
CA SER A 51 7.21 7.40 -18.31
C SER A 51 6.95 8.29 -17.10
N THR A 52 6.06 9.26 -17.27
CA THR A 52 5.48 10.03 -16.19
C THR A 52 4.09 9.53 -15.81
N THR A 53 3.56 8.59 -16.59
CA THR A 53 2.27 7.96 -16.37
C THR A 53 2.48 6.53 -15.88
N GLN A 54 1.79 6.20 -14.83
CA GLN A 54 1.86 4.94 -14.15
C GLN A 54 1.09 3.87 -14.91
N THR A 55 1.76 2.88 -15.43
CA THR A 55 1.15 1.70 -16.03
C THR A 55 1.65 0.39 -15.44
N ASP A 56 2.74 0.45 -14.69
CA ASP A 56 3.35 -0.74 -14.10
C ASP A 56 2.67 -1.11 -12.78
N THR A 57 2.56 -2.39 -12.53
CA THR A 57 1.81 -2.95 -11.40
C THR A 57 2.49 -2.72 -10.05
N GLU A 58 3.77 -2.36 -10.03
CA GLU A 58 4.57 -2.23 -8.82
C GLU A 58 4.92 -0.80 -8.43
N VAL A 59 4.52 0.18 -9.22
CA VAL A 59 4.55 1.59 -8.80
C VAL A 59 3.18 1.96 -8.24
N TYR A 60 3.06 2.05 -6.95
CA TYR A 60 1.80 2.21 -6.24
C TYR A 60 1.37 3.65 -6.06
N ALA A 61 2.31 4.54 -5.86
CA ALA A 61 2.01 5.97 -5.79
C ALA A 61 3.22 6.80 -6.21
N PHE A 62 2.96 7.95 -6.79
CA PHE A 62 4.00 8.91 -7.12
C PHE A 62 3.47 10.35 -7.09
N SER A 63 4.41 11.26 -6.92
CA SER A 63 4.25 12.68 -7.16
C SER A 63 5.45 13.16 -7.95
N PHE A 64 5.19 13.69 -9.11
CA PHE A 64 6.20 14.03 -10.11
C PHE A 64 6.11 15.51 -10.47
N TYR A 65 7.24 16.21 -10.48
CA TYR A 65 7.36 17.59 -10.89
C TYR A 65 8.15 17.68 -12.21
N SER A 66 7.64 18.33 -13.23
CA SER A 66 8.29 18.40 -14.55
C SER A 66 9.25 19.57 -14.76
N GLY A 67 9.53 20.35 -13.74
CA GLY A 67 10.67 21.26 -13.71
C GLY A 67 10.63 22.52 -14.56
N ASN A 68 9.59 22.78 -15.32
CA ASN A 68 9.55 23.97 -16.15
C ASN A 68 8.70 25.09 -15.51
N PHE A 69 9.37 26.11 -15.02
CA PHE A 69 8.79 27.16 -14.17
C PHE A 69 7.75 28.06 -14.82
N ASN A 70 7.83 28.18 -16.11
CA ASN A 70 7.03 29.12 -16.87
C ASN A 70 5.97 28.41 -17.70
N ASP A 71 5.89 27.10 -17.57
CA ASP A 71 5.01 26.29 -18.36
C ASP A 71 3.94 25.67 -17.46
N ASP A 72 2.72 25.70 -17.93
CA ASP A 72 1.58 24.99 -17.35
C ASP A 72 1.71 23.47 -17.38
N SER A 73 2.76 22.92 -17.94
CA SER A 73 3.06 21.48 -18.04
C SER A 73 3.71 20.87 -16.80
N SER A 74 3.63 21.53 -15.67
CA SER A 74 4.08 20.98 -14.39
C SER A 74 3.44 19.64 -14.07
N GLY A 75 4.20 18.71 -13.49
CA GLY A 75 3.93 17.31 -13.28
C GLY A 75 2.55 16.87 -12.77
N TYR A 76 2.48 15.62 -12.41
CA TYR A 76 1.26 14.97 -11.94
C TYR A 76 1.55 14.07 -10.76
N ASN A 77 0.51 13.73 -10.04
CA ASN A 77 0.57 12.61 -9.10
C ASN A 77 -0.22 11.40 -9.63
N SER A 78 -0.08 10.28 -8.95
CA SER A 78 -0.74 9.03 -9.33
C SER A 78 -2.27 9.05 -9.22
N ALA A 79 -2.87 10.07 -8.59
CA ALA A 79 -4.30 10.31 -8.62
C ALA A 79 -4.75 11.17 -9.82
N GLY A 80 -3.84 11.50 -10.75
CA GLY A 80 -4.12 12.36 -11.89
C GLY A 80 -4.25 13.84 -11.56
N THR A 81 -3.88 14.26 -10.36
CA THR A 81 -3.90 15.66 -9.97
C THR A 81 -2.68 16.36 -10.55
N ARG A 82 -2.91 17.49 -11.18
CA ARG A 82 -1.84 18.32 -11.73
C ARG A 82 -1.11 19.06 -10.61
N ILE A 83 0.22 19.07 -10.69
CA ILE A 83 1.09 19.80 -9.79
C ILE A 83 1.55 21.08 -10.50
N THR A 84 1.30 22.22 -9.90
CA THR A 84 1.63 23.52 -10.50
C THR A 84 2.97 24.05 -10.01
N GLY A 85 3.57 24.97 -10.78
CA GLY A 85 4.91 25.48 -10.53
C GLY A 85 5.14 26.19 -9.19
N ASN A 86 4.09 26.49 -8.43
CA ASN A 86 4.21 27.06 -7.09
C ASN A 86 4.38 25.97 -6.00
N ASP A 87 4.08 24.73 -6.32
CA ASP A 87 4.15 23.58 -5.40
C ASP A 87 5.55 22.93 -5.44
N ARG A 88 6.58 23.74 -5.59
CA ARG A 88 7.97 23.30 -5.74
C ARG A 88 8.53 22.55 -4.55
N ALA A 89 7.91 22.72 -3.41
CA ALA A 89 8.48 22.22 -2.15
C ALA A 89 8.05 20.81 -2.12
N VAL A 90 7.50 20.07 -2.63
CA VAL A 90 7.24 18.71 -2.42
C VAL A 90 5.83 18.32 -2.47
N VAL A 91 5.72 17.28 -3.04
CA VAL A 91 4.42 16.71 -3.14
C VAL A 91 4.49 15.30 -2.61
N ASN A 92 3.80 15.05 -1.54
CA ASN A 92 3.60 13.69 -1.09
C ASN A 92 2.84 12.92 -2.16
N PRO A 93 3.23 11.69 -2.47
CA PRO A 93 2.38 10.80 -3.23
C PRO A 93 0.99 10.69 -2.59
N PRO A 94 -0.08 10.61 -3.39
CA PRO A 94 -1.42 10.42 -2.85
C PRO A 94 -1.56 9.05 -2.19
N SER A 95 -2.63 8.86 -1.44
CA SER A 95 -3.00 7.55 -0.91
C SER A 95 -3.18 6.55 -2.03
N PHE A 96 -2.85 5.31 -1.75
CA PHE A 96 -2.93 4.19 -2.68
C PHE A 96 -3.56 2.96 -2.02
N THR A 97 -3.95 1.99 -2.82
CA THR A 97 -4.53 0.75 -2.33
C THR A 97 -3.43 -0.29 -2.10
N ALA A 98 -3.40 -0.91 -0.93
CA ALA A 98 -2.51 -2.02 -0.63
C ALA A 98 -2.72 -3.21 -1.58
N PRO A 99 -1.74 -4.10 -1.74
CA PRO A 99 -1.95 -5.35 -2.47
C PRO A 99 -3.19 -6.10 -1.99
N GLY A 100 -3.94 -6.68 -2.93
CA GLY A 100 -5.15 -7.44 -2.64
C GLY A 100 -4.89 -8.88 -2.19
N THR A 101 -3.64 -9.32 -2.19
CA THR A 101 -3.22 -10.68 -1.84
C THR A 101 -2.41 -10.65 -0.54
N ASN A 102 -2.66 -11.65 0.32
CA ASN A 102 -1.87 -11.84 1.53
C ASN A 102 -0.42 -12.15 1.18
N GLY A 103 0.48 -11.54 1.92
CA GLY A 103 1.90 -11.75 1.70
C GLY A 103 2.76 -10.74 2.44
N THR A 104 4.05 -11.04 2.47
CA THR A 104 5.08 -10.13 2.95
C THR A 104 5.79 -9.55 1.74
N TYR A 105 5.76 -8.25 1.62
CA TYR A 105 6.25 -7.51 0.47
C TYR A 105 7.37 -6.56 0.86
N ARG A 106 8.33 -6.36 -0.04
CA ARG A 106 9.26 -5.24 0.03
C ARG A 106 8.55 -3.99 -0.48
N ILE A 107 8.52 -2.95 0.31
CA ILE A 107 8.03 -1.63 -0.10
C ILE A 107 9.20 -0.65 -0.11
N ARG A 108 9.33 0.09 -1.19
CA ARG A 108 10.37 1.11 -1.39
C ARG A 108 9.76 2.49 -1.41
N PHE A 109 10.35 3.37 -0.62
CA PHE A 109 10.11 4.81 -0.65
C PHE A 109 11.30 5.49 -1.29
N LYS A 110 11.03 6.29 -2.31
CA LYS A 110 12.07 7.05 -2.99
C LYS A 110 11.71 8.52 -3.03
N ILE A 111 12.68 9.37 -2.70
CA ILE A 111 12.65 10.79 -2.99
C ILE A 111 13.84 11.10 -3.89
N ASP A 112 13.60 11.74 -5.00
CA ASP A 112 14.61 12.01 -6.00
C ASP A 112 14.31 13.32 -6.74
N TRP A 113 15.31 13.86 -7.37
CA TRP A 113 15.19 15.00 -8.28
C TRP A 113 14.90 14.56 -9.72
N ASN A 114 14.96 13.28 -10.01
CA ASN A 114 14.87 12.68 -11.33
C ASN A 114 13.76 11.65 -11.45
N SER A 115 13.95 10.76 -12.38
CA SER A 115 13.01 9.85 -12.98
C SER A 115 12.33 8.85 -12.02
N ILE A 116 11.34 8.19 -12.55
CA ILE A 116 10.60 7.10 -11.94
C ILE A 116 11.43 5.82 -11.71
N ASP A 117 12.66 5.75 -12.24
CA ASP A 117 13.56 4.60 -12.01
C ASP A 117 13.71 4.31 -10.51
N PRO A 118 13.36 3.12 -10.03
CA PRO A 118 13.42 2.79 -8.61
C PRO A 118 14.83 2.78 -8.01
N ALA A 119 15.86 2.67 -8.85
CA ALA A 119 17.25 2.64 -8.41
C ALA A 119 17.98 3.99 -8.52
N GLY A 120 17.40 4.96 -9.16
CA GLY A 120 18.01 6.24 -9.46
C GLY A 120 17.73 6.65 -10.90
N ASN A 121 18.53 7.52 -11.47
CA ASN A 121 18.24 8.14 -12.76
C ASN A 121 18.79 7.38 -13.98
N THR A 122 19.48 6.26 -13.81
CA THR A 122 20.16 5.57 -14.92
C THR A 122 20.17 4.05 -14.84
N ALA A 123 19.61 3.45 -13.80
CA ALA A 123 19.69 2.01 -13.59
C ALA A 123 18.38 1.32 -13.96
N SER A 124 18.39 0.59 -15.05
CA SER A 124 17.25 -0.21 -15.50
C SER A 124 17.07 -1.55 -14.78
N ASN A 125 17.91 -1.84 -13.80
CA ASN A 125 17.96 -3.14 -13.11
C ASN A 125 17.84 -3.04 -11.58
N ASN A 126 17.31 -1.95 -11.06
CA ASN A 126 17.20 -1.67 -9.62
C ASN A 126 18.53 -1.57 -8.85
N LEU A 127 19.65 -1.50 -9.51
CA LEU A 127 20.92 -1.22 -8.86
C LEU A 127 20.98 0.23 -8.41
N ILE A 128 21.19 0.44 -7.13
CA ILE A 128 21.30 1.79 -6.54
C ILE A 128 22.66 2.37 -6.91
N THR A 129 22.72 3.19 -7.95
CA THR A 129 23.98 3.69 -8.49
C THR A 129 24.17 5.19 -8.33
N ASN A 130 23.17 5.99 -8.63
CA ASN A 130 23.30 7.44 -8.64
C ASN A 130 21.96 8.10 -8.35
N ASN A 131 21.65 8.23 -7.08
CA ASN A 131 20.41 8.84 -6.63
C ASN A 131 20.73 10.19 -5.94
N GLY A 132 20.14 11.26 -6.44
CA GLY A 132 20.27 12.60 -5.86
C GLY A 132 19.46 12.84 -4.60
N GLY A 133 18.65 11.86 -4.18
CA GLY A 133 17.77 11.94 -3.02
C GLY A 133 17.99 10.80 -2.04
N GLY A 134 16.90 10.19 -1.56
CA GLY A 134 16.89 9.08 -0.61
C GLY A 134 16.06 7.91 -1.10
N ILE A 135 16.54 6.70 -0.82
CA ILE A 135 15.80 5.46 -1.03
C ILE A 135 15.80 4.68 0.28
N THR A 136 14.63 4.24 0.70
CA THR A 136 14.45 3.40 1.88
C THR A 136 13.52 2.24 1.55
N ASP A 137 13.97 1.03 1.85
CA ASP A 137 13.16 -0.19 1.76
C ASP A 137 12.76 -0.64 3.16
N VAL A 138 11.51 -1.08 3.29
CA VAL A 138 10.94 -1.63 4.51
C VAL A 138 10.06 -2.84 4.17
N THR A 139 9.56 -3.53 5.18
CA THR A 139 8.66 -4.66 5.01
C THR A 139 7.20 -4.24 5.20
N LEU A 140 6.33 -4.71 4.32
CA LEU A 140 4.88 -4.56 4.40
C LEU A 140 4.23 -5.94 4.47
N ASP A 141 3.60 -6.26 5.58
CA ASP A 141 2.81 -7.47 5.78
C ASP A 141 1.34 -7.20 5.49
N VAL A 142 0.81 -7.86 4.48
CA VAL A 142 -0.57 -7.72 4.03
C VAL A 142 -1.36 -8.95 4.46
N HIS A 143 -2.43 -8.74 5.19
CA HIS A 143 -3.30 -9.80 5.70
C HIS A 143 -4.75 -9.59 5.28
N SER A 144 -5.42 -10.67 4.94
CA SER A 144 -6.87 -10.73 4.89
C SER A 144 -7.32 -11.95 5.68
N ASP A 145 -8.22 -11.75 6.60
CA ASP A 145 -8.77 -12.83 7.39
C ASP A 145 -10.16 -13.18 6.87
N LYS A 146 -10.37 -14.48 6.72
CA LYS A 146 -11.70 -15.05 6.47
C LYS A 146 -12.17 -15.79 7.70
N ILE A 147 -13.37 -15.49 8.15
CA ILE A 147 -13.98 -16.25 9.21
C ILE A 147 -14.27 -17.66 8.68
N LYS A 148 -13.85 -18.65 9.44
CA LYS A 148 -14.32 -20.02 9.28
C LYS A 148 -15.21 -20.35 10.45
N VAL A 149 -16.46 -20.66 10.16
CA VAL A 149 -17.35 -21.24 11.16
C VAL A 149 -17.01 -22.71 11.29
N SER A 150 -16.51 -23.13 12.47
CA SER A 150 -16.29 -24.55 12.72
C SER A 150 -17.63 -25.28 12.71
N GLU A 151 -17.77 -26.30 11.89
CA GLU A 151 -18.91 -27.20 11.94
C GLU A 151 -18.83 -28.01 13.23
N GLY A 152 -19.43 -27.49 14.28
CA GLY A 152 -19.71 -28.20 15.52
C GLY A 152 -21.17 -28.61 15.58
N SER A 153 -21.56 -29.35 16.62
CA SER A 153 -22.96 -29.63 16.89
C SER A 153 -23.70 -28.41 17.39
N LEU A 154 -23.83 -27.42 16.54
CA LEU A 154 -24.54 -26.17 16.82
C LEU A 154 -26.04 -26.44 16.62
N ASN A 155 -26.83 -26.27 17.67
CA ASN A 155 -28.29 -26.27 17.58
C ASN A 155 -28.79 -24.85 17.23
N GLY A 156 -28.16 -24.22 16.28
CA GLY A 156 -28.44 -22.85 15.86
C GLY A 156 -27.48 -22.39 14.76
N GLN A 157 -27.58 -21.12 14.39
CA GLN A 157 -26.71 -20.45 13.41
C GLN A 157 -25.95 -19.29 14.08
N ILE A 158 -24.75 -19.05 13.60
CA ILE A 158 -24.00 -17.82 13.92
C ILE A 158 -23.99 -16.98 12.65
N LEU A 159 -24.50 -15.77 12.77
CA LEU A 159 -24.71 -14.85 11.67
C LEU A 159 -24.01 -13.51 11.96
N THR A 160 -23.84 -12.70 10.93
CA THR A 160 -23.51 -11.27 11.11
C THR A 160 -24.67 -10.55 11.80
N ALA A 161 -24.44 -9.33 12.28
CA ALA A 161 -25.47 -8.52 12.93
C ALA A 161 -26.69 -8.26 12.01
N ASP A 162 -26.47 -8.21 10.72
CA ASP A 162 -27.52 -8.04 9.68
C ASP A 162 -28.08 -9.37 9.13
N GLY A 163 -27.65 -10.51 9.70
CA GLY A 163 -28.22 -11.83 9.42
C GLY A 163 -27.60 -12.60 8.26
N GLN A 164 -26.42 -12.21 7.79
CA GLN A 164 -25.69 -12.95 6.76
C GLN A 164 -24.88 -14.10 7.37
N THR A 165 -24.53 -15.09 6.57
CA THR A 165 -23.65 -16.18 6.99
C THR A 165 -22.23 -15.69 7.22
N LEU A 166 -21.56 -16.24 8.23
CA LEU A 166 -20.17 -15.89 8.55
C LEU A 166 -19.15 -16.65 7.71
N ASP A 167 -19.50 -17.79 7.17
CA ASP A 167 -18.55 -18.64 6.47
C ASP A 167 -17.95 -17.92 5.26
N ASN A 168 -16.62 -17.84 5.23
CA ASN A 168 -15.84 -17.07 4.25
C ASN A 168 -16.05 -15.55 4.27
N LEU A 169 -16.68 -14.98 5.29
CA LEU A 169 -16.76 -13.53 5.44
C LEU A 169 -15.35 -12.97 5.67
N GLU A 170 -14.98 -11.96 4.89
CA GLU A 170 -13.75 -11.20 5.12
C GLU A 170 -13.97 -10.15 6.20
N VAL A 171 -13.08 -10.13 7.18
CA VAL A 171 -13.12 -9.17 8.28
C VAL A 171 -11.80 -8.42 8.36
N PRO A 172 -11.82 -7.12 8.71
CA PRO A 172 -10.60 -6.36 8.93
C PRO A 172 -9.78 -6.97 10.06
N TYR A 173 -8.48 -7.17 9.81
CA TYR A 173 -7.56 -7.69 10.80
C TYR A 173 -7.56 -6.83 12.08
N GLY A 174 -7.61 -7.48 13.23
CA GLY A 174 -7.54 -6.83 14.54
C GLY A 174 -8.74 -5.95 14.93
N GLN A 175 -9.80 -5.94 14.14
CA GLN A 175 -11.01 -5.20 14.48
C GLN A 175 -12.06 -6.12 15.11
N PRO A 176 -12.72 -5.70 16.20
CA PRO A 176 -13.83 -6.43 16.76
C PRO A 176 -15.02 -6.40 15.80
N PHE A 177 -15.72 -7.51 15.69
CA PHE A 177 -16.97 -7.53 14.96
C PHE A 177 -18.05 -8.24 15.75
N THR A 178 -19.32 -7.92 15.47
CA THR A 178 -20.47 -8.43 16.22
C THR A 178 -21.12 -9.58 15.48
N VAL A 179 -21.36 -10.66 16.20
CA VAL A 179 -22.13 -11.82 15.71
C VAL A 179 -23.50 -11.90 16.37
N LYS A 180 -24.45 -12.43 15.64
CA LYS A 180 -25.77 -12.83 16.14
C LYS A 180 -25.81 -14.36 16.25
N ILE A 181 -26.21 -14.86 17.41
CA ILE A 181 -26.52 -16.27 17.61
C ILE A 181 -28.02 -16.45 17.42
N ASP A 182 -28.40 -17.35 16.51
CA ASP A 182 -29.80 -17.65 16.17
C ASP A 182 -30.07 -19.12 16.44
N PRO A 183 -30.59 -19.50 17.65
CA PRO A 183 -30.83 -20.86 18.00
C PRO A 183 -31.98 -21.50 17.17
N TYR A 184 -31.86 -22.75 16.83
CA TYR A 184 -32.99 -23.49 16.22
C TYR A 184 -34.17 -23.62 17.18
N PRO A 185 -35.41 -23.82 16.69
CA PRO A 185 -36.58 -23.97 17.52
C PRO A 185 -36.39 -25.04 18.59
N GLY A 186 -36.70 -24.70 19.84
CA GLY A 186 -36.51 -25.57 20.99
C GLY A 186 -35.13 -25.51 21.66
N PHE A 187 -34.23 -24.70 21.18
CA PHE A 187 -32.92 -24.47 21.77
C PHE A 187 -32.76 -23.03 22.22
N SER A 188 -31.88 -22.81 23.17
CA SER A 188 -31.47 -21.52 23.62
C SER A 188 -29.95 -21.47 23.86
N HIS A 189 -29.29 -20.36 23.64
CA HIS A 189 -27.90 -20.23 24.02
C HIS A 189 -27.78 -19.77 25.49
N ASN A 190 -26.84 -20.36 26.22
CA ASN A 190 -26.57 -20.07 27.61
C ASN A 190 -25.15 -19.51 27.79
N GLY A 191 -24.70 -18.67 26.92
CA GLY A 191 -23.34 -18.13 27.01
C GLY A 191 -23.21 -16.70 26.53
N VAL A 192 -22.18 -16.04 27.01
CA VAL A 192 -21.71 -14.78 26.46
C VAL A 192 -20.68 -15.10 25.40
N VAL A 193 -20.84 -14.55 24.22
CA VAL A 193 -19.88 -14.64 23.12
C VAL A 193 -19.01 -13.43 23.13
#